data_224058d7a420913ca2d16b859fc473a7
#
_entry.id   224058d7a420913ca2d16b859fc473a7
#
_cell.length_a   1.000
_cell.length_b   1.000
_cell.length_c   1.000
_cell.angle_alpha   90.00
_cell.angle_beta   90.00
_cell.angle_gamma   90.00
#
_symmetry.space_group_name_H-M   'P 1'
#
loop_
_entity.id
_entity.type
_entity.pdbx_description
1 polymer ?
#
loop_
_entity_poly.entity_id
_entity_poly.type
_entity_poly.pdbx_seq_one_letter_code
_entity_poly.pdbx_strand_id
1 'polypeptide(L)'
;MLVPLLPTSHGLGVLLTVRSNRLRHHRGQIAFPGGRLDPDDASVTDGALREAAEEIGLARHQVQVLGNLPGMATGTGYWVNPVVGLLDAAVQPQSLVLSPQEVQEAFVVPLAFLMNPANHQRRLGRWQQEGQLIQRAFHAMPWQAPAGHTYFIWGATATMLRNFYHFLAA
;
A
#
# COMPACT_ATOMS: atom_id res chain seq x y z
N MET A 1 -8.50 -1.26 -2.46
CA MET A 1 -7.26 -0.56 -2.05
C MET A 1 -6.67 0.18 -3.24
N LEU A 2 -6.24 1.42 -3.07
CA LEU A 2 -5.60 2.21 -4.12
C LEU A 2 -4.09 1.95 -4.14
N VAL A 3 -3.52 1.74 -5.32
CA VAL A 3 -2.07 1.72 -5.59
C VAL A 3 -1.72 3.05 -6.26
N PRO A 4 -1.39 4.10 -5.48
CA PRO A 4 -1.23 5.45 -6.01
C PRO A 4 0.19 5.65 -6.54
N LEU A 5 0.29 5.91 -7.84
CA LEU A 5 1.53 6.27 -8.52
C LEU A 5 1.66 7.79 -8.55
N LEU A 6 2.73 8.32 -8.01
CA LEU A 6 2.97 9.76 -7.94
C LEU A 6 4.16 10.14 -8.85
N PRO A 7 3.98 11.07 -9.80
CA PRO A 7 5.11 11.66 -10.52
C PRO A 7 6.03 12.43 -9.56
N THR A 8 7.33 12.17 -9.63
CA THR A 8 8.36 12.86 -8.85
C THR A 8 9.47 13.36 -9.77
N SER A 9 10.37 14.20 -9.26
CA SER A 9 11.54 14.67 -10.00
C SER A 9 12.50 13.53 -10.44
N HIS A 10 12.37 12.35 -9.83
CA HIS A 10 13.22 11.19 -10.11
C HIS A 10 12.46 10.03 -10.79
N GLY A 11 11.31 10.31 -11.39
CA GLY A 11 10.43 9.31 -12.01
C GLY A 11 9.19 9.04 -11.17
N LEU A 12 8.54 7.89 -11.38
CA LEU A 12 7.36 7.52 -10.61
C LEU A 12 7.74 7.00 -9.22
N GLY A 13 6.95 7.38 -8.24
CA GLY A 13 6.93 6.81 -6.90
C GLY A 13 5.60 6.15 -6.58
N VAL A 14 5.57 5.34 -5.54
CA VAL A 14 4.37 4.74 -4.97
C VAL A 14 4.13 5.38 -3.61
N LEU A 15 2.95 5.96 -3.41
CA LEU A 15 2.54 6.50 -2.12
C LEU A 15 2.06 5.36 -1.22
N LEU A 16 2.67 5.25 -0.06
CA LEU A 16 2.33 4.30 0.99
C LEU A 16 2.03 5.03 2.29
N THR A 17 1.32 4.36 3.18
CA THR A 17 0.96 4.88 4.51
C THR A 17 1.52 4.00 5.62
N VAL A 18 1.84 4.60 6.76
CA VAL A 18 2.04 3.91 8.03
C VAL A 18 0.73 3.96 8.80
N ARG A 19 0.17 2.81 9.12
CA ARG A 19 -1.09 2.71 9.87
C ARG A 19 -0.92 3.24 11.30
N SER A 20 -1.93 3.96 11.78
CA SER A 20 -1.92 4.58 13.11
C SER A 20 -1.74 3.55 14.23
N ASN A 21 -0.96 3.91 15.24
CA ASN A 21 -0.81 3.13 16.46
C ASN A 21 -2.10 3.07 17.33
N ARG A 22 -3.12 3.89 16.99
CA ARG A 22 -4.43 3.89 17.65
C ARG A 22 -5.34 2.77 17.17
N LEU A 23 -5.04 2.15 16.04
CA LEU A 23 -5.83 1.03 15.51
C LEU A 23 -5.71 -0.21 16.41
N ARG A 24 -6.75 -1.05 16.44
CA ARG A 24 -6.73 -2.33 17.16
C ARG A 24 -5.85 -3.38 16.49
N HIS A 25 -5.81 -3.37 15.16
CA HIS A 25 -5.09 -4.35 14.35
C HIS A 25 -4.13 -3.66 13.39
N HIS A 26 -3.03 -4.34 13.05
CA HIS A 26 -2.05 -3.89 12.04
C HIS A 26 -1.41 -2.53 12.33
N ARG A 27 -1.21 -2.19 13.62
CA ARG A 27 -0.57 -0.95 14.07
C ARG A 27 0.83 -0.81 13.49
N GLY A 28 1.16 0.38 13.01
CA GLY A 28 2.48 0.69 12.46
C GLY A 28 2.84 -0.07 11.19
N GLN A 29 1.95 -0.90 10.65
CA GLN A 29 2.20 -1.58 9.39
C GLN A 29 2.11 -0.62 8.22
N ILE A 30 2.93 -0.88 7.22
CA ILE A 30 2.91 -0.13 5.97
C ILE A 30 1.85 -0.74 5.06
N ALA A 31 0.99 0.10 4.52
CA ALA A 31 -0.13 -0.30 3.67
C ALA A 31 -0.35 0.69 2.52
N PHE A 32 -1.07 0.25 1.53
CA PHE A 32 -1.72 1.13 0.57
C PHE A 32 -2.94 1.79 1.21
N PRO A 33 -3.31 3.02 0.83
CA PRO A 33 -4.58 3.62 1.22
C PRO A 33 -5.75 2.70 0.80
N GLY A 34 -6.69 2.49 1.72
CA GLY A 34 -7.86 1.69 1.41
C GLY A 34 -8.34 0.80 2.53
N GLY A 35 -9.62 0.50 2.51
CA GLY A 35 -10.34 -0.26 3.51
C GLY A 35 -11.31 -1.27 2.92
N ARG A 36 -12.40 -1.48 3.62
CA ARG A 36 -13.47 -2.37 3.20
C ARG A 36 -14.37 -1.66 2.20
N LEU A 37 -14.88 -2.44 1.25
CA LEU A 37 -15.93 -1.98 0.36
C LEU A 37 -17.19 -1.72 1.18
N ASP A 38 -17.75 -0.53 1.06
CA ASP A 38 -19.02 -0.17 1.64
C ASP A 38 -20.17 -0.64 0.73
N PRO A 39 -21.33 -1.04 1.27
CA PRO A 39 -22.50 -1.38 0.46
C PRO A 39 -22.93 -0.27 -0.52
N ASP A 40 -22.63 0.98 -0.20
CA ASP A 40 -22.96 2.14 -1.03
C ASP A 40 -21.90 2.45 -2.10
N ASP A 41 -20.74 1.76 -2.07
CA ASP A 41 -19.73 1.91 -3.11
C ASP A 41 -20.22 1.28 -4.42
N ALA A 42 -20.35 2.08 -5.49
CA ALA A 42 -20.83 1.60 -6.78
C ALA A 42 -19.87 0.60 -7.46
N SER A 43 -18.59 0.62 -7.07
CA SER A 43 -17.56 -0.26 -7.60
C SER A 43 -16.37 -0.38 -6.62
N VAL A 44 -15.50 -1.37 -6.87
CA VAL A 44 -14.20 -1.49 -6.17
C VAL A 44 -13.34 -0.23 -6.32
N THR A 45 -13.43 0.42 -7.47
CA THR A 45 -12.73 1.67 -7.74
C THR A 45 -13.28 2.81 -6.88
N ASP A 46 -14.60 2.92 -6.76
CA ASP A 46 -15.23 3.95 -5.94
C ASP A 46 -14.84 3.79 -4.46
N GLY A 47 -14.90 2.56 -3.94
CA GLY A 47 -14.46 2.27 -2.58
C GLY A 47 -12.98 2.59 -2.34
N ALA A 48 -12.09 2.26 -3.29
CA ALA A 48 -10.67 2.58 -3.17
C ALA A 48 -10.39 4.08 -3.15
N LEU A 49 -11.13 4.88 -3.95
CA LEU A 49 -10.99 6.33 -4.00
C LEU A 49 -11.63 7.01 -2.78
N ARG A 50 -12.78 6.52 -2.29
CA ARG A 50 -13.41 6.99 -1.05
C ARG A 50 -12.48 6.82 0.14
N GLU A 51 -11.96 5.61 0.33
CA GLU A 51 -11.01 5.31 1.41
C GLU A 51 -9.74 6.18 1.35
N ALA A 52 -9.19 6.39 0.14
CA ALA A 52 -8.04 7.29 -0.02
C ALA A 52 -8.37 8.74 0.34
N ALA A 53 -9.58 9.21 0.05
CA ALA A 53 -10.04 10.53 0.47
C ALA A 53 -10.19 10.64 1.99
N GLU A 54 -10.73 9.61 2.64
CA GLU A 54 -10.95 9.54 4.09
C GLU A 54 -9.62 9.41 4.87
N GLU A 55 -8.73 8.52 4.43
CA GLU A 55 -7.47 8.22 5.13
C GLU A 55 -6.40 9.29 4.95
N ILE A 56 -6.26 9.84 3.74
CA ILE A 56 -5.14 10.73 3.37
C ILE A 56 -5.57 12.05 2.69
N GLY A 57 -6.87 12.33 2.60
CA GLY A 57 -7.38 13.57 2.00
C GLY A 57 -7.16 13.68 0.49
N LEU A 58 -6.91 12.55 -0.20
CA LEU A 58 -6.68 12.52 -1.64
C LEU A 58 -8.01 12.62 -2.39
N ALA A 59 -8.27 13.76 -3.03
CA ALA A 59 -9.51 13.97 -3.74
C ALA A 59 -9.60 13.11 -5.01
N ARG A 60 -10.82 12.61 -5.31
CA ARG A 60 -11.08 11.74 -6.48
C ARG A 60 -10.56 12.32 -7.80
N HIS A 61 -10.74 13.63 -8.02
CA HIS A 61 -10.33 14.30 -9.27
C HIS A 61 -8.80 14.39 -9.43
N GLN A 62 -8.03 14.15 -8.35
CA GLN A 62 -6.57 14.11 -8.39
C GLN A 62 -6.03 12.73 -8.78
N VAL A 63 -6.90 11.75 -9.06
CA VAL A 63 -6.52 10.38 -9.39
C VAL A 63 -7.05 9.99 -10.76
N GLN A 64 -6.17 9.77 -11.70
CA GLN A 64 -6.48 9.10 -12.95
C GLN A 64 -6.40 7.59 -12.74
N VAL A 65 -7.53 6.91 -12.73
CA VAL A 65 -7.57 5.45 -12.63
C VAL A 65 -7.01 4.81 -13.90
N LEU A 66 -5.97 3.99 -13.75
CA LEU A 66 -5.33 3.29 -14.86
C LEU A 66 -5.92 1.89 -15.08
N GLY A 67 -6.40 1.25 -14.03
CA GLY A 67 -6.99 -0.09 -14.09
C GLY A 67 -6.89 -0.83 -12.77
N ASN A 68 -7.25 -2.11 -12.80
CA ASN A 68 -7.22 -2.99 -11.64
C ASN A 68 -6.18 -4.10 -11.83
N LEU A 69 -5.44 -4.41 -10.77
CA LEU A 69 -4.64 -5.63 -10.75
C LEU A 69 -5.52 -6.83 -10.38
N PRO A 70 -5.10 -8.05 -10.71
CA PRO A 70 -5.77 -9.26 -10.22
C PRO A 70 -5.94 -9.23 -8.70
N GLY A 71 -7.13 -9.57 -8.24
CA GLY A 71 -7.43 -9.69 -6.82
C GLY A 71 -6.60 -10.78 -6.15
N MET A 72 -6.33 -10.63 -4.86
CA MET A 72 -5.55 -11.58 -4.08
C MET A 72 -6.10 -11.78 -2.67
N ALA A 73 -5.94 -13.00 -2.15
CA ALA A 73 -6.19 -13.29 -0.76
C ALA A 73 -5.00 -12.86 0.12
N THR A 74 -5.27 -12.23 1.26
CA THR A 74 -4.25 -11.93 2.28
C THR A 74 -4.06 -13.10 3.24
N GLY A 75 -2.94 -13.12 3.94
CA GLY A 75 -2.69 -14.12 4.99
C GLY A 75 -3.67 -14.07 6.17
N THR A 76 -4.46 -13.00 6.29
CA THR A 76 -5.51 -12.80 7.30
C THR A 76 -6.92 -13.12 6.78
N GLY A 77 -7.03 -13.71 5.59
CA GLY A 77 -8.30 -14.18 5.02
C GLY A 77 -9.13 -13.12 4.29
N TYR A 78 -8.62 -11.91 4.09
CA TYR A 78 -9.31 -10.89 3.31
C TYR A 78 -8.99 -11.03 1.82
N TRP A 79 -9.98 -10.76 0.98
CA TRP A 79 -9.80 -10.59 -0.45
C TRP A 79 -9.55 -9.10 -0.75
N VAL A 80 -8.47 -8.80 -1.45
CA VAL A 80 -8.09 -7.44 -1.82
C VAL A 80 -8.11 -7.28 -3.33
N ASN A 81 -8.74 -6.20 -3.80
CA ASN A 81 -8.76 -5.78 -5.20
C ASN A 81 -7.92 -4.48 -5.31
N PRO A 82 -6.70 -4.54 -5.84
CA PRO A 82 -5.87 -3.35 -6.01
C PRO A 82 -6.32 -2.55 -7.23
N VAL A 83 -6.51 -1.24 -7.06
CA VAL A 83 -6.82 -0.27 -8.11
C VAL A 83 -5.60 0.60 -8.33
N VAL A 84 -5.06 0.62 -9.54
CA VAL A 84 -3.89 1.46 -9.87
C VAL A 84 -4.37 2.83 -10.31
N GLY A 85 -3.88 3.87 -9.67
CA GLY A 85 -4.20 5.25 -9.99
C GLY A 85 -2.94 6.11 -10.15
N LEU A 86 -2.88 6.90 -11.22
CA LEU A 86 -1.87 7.93 -11.40
C LEU A 86 -2.36 9.22 -10.74
N LEU A 87 -1.58 9.74 -9.81
CA LEU A 87 -1.87 10.99 -9.12
C LEU A 87 -1.50 12.20 -9.98
N ASP A 88 -2.26 13.29 -9.84
CA ASP A 88 -1.87 14.57 -10.40
C ASP A 88 -0.47 14.97 -9.88
N ALA A 89 0.36 15.51 -10.76
CA ALA A 89 1.71 15.96 -10.43
C ALA A 89 1.74 17.10 -9.40
N ALA A 90 0.62 17.81 -9.21
CA ALA A 90 0.48 18.82 -8.16
C ALA A 90 0.30 18.24 -6.76
N VAL A 91 -0.01 16.95 -6.63
CA VAL A 91 -0.13 16.28 -5.32
C VAL A 91 1.24 16.23 -4.66
N GLN A 92 1.33 16.82 -3.49
CA GLN A 92 2.54 16.76 -2.65
C GLN A 92 2.24 15.90 -1.41
N PRO A 93 3.06 14.90 -1.08
CA PRO A 93 2.84 14.06 0.11
C PRO A 93 2.69 14.86 1.40
N GLN A 94 3.39 16.00 1.50
CA GLN A 94 3.35 16.88 2.66
C GLN A 94 2.07 17.70 2.79
N SER A 95 1.30 17.84 1.70
CA SER A 95 0.01 18.55 1.67
C SER A 95 -1.20 17.66 1.91
N LEU A 96 -0.99 16.34 2.03
CA LEU A 96 -2.06 15.40 2.33
C LEU A 96 -2.61 15.61 3.74
N VAL A 97 -3.92 15.52 3.88
CA VAL A 97 -4.62 15.64 5.16
C VAL A 97 -4.87 14.24 5.71
N LEU A 98 -3.98 13.79 6.58
CA LEU A 98 -4.04 12.45 7.14
C LEU A 98 -5.13 12.36 8.23
N SER A 99 -5.91 11.27 8.22
CA SER A 99 -6.81 10.89 9.32
C SER A 99 -5.96 10.35 10.50
N PRO A 100 -5.82 11.07 11.64
CA PRO A 100 -4.92 10.64 12.71
C PRO A 100 -5.36 9.35 13.41
N GLN A 101 -6.60 8.95 13.20
CA GLN A 101 -7.14 7.70 13.74
C GLN A 101 -6.66 6.49 12.93
N GLU A 102 -6.38 6.68 11.63
CA GLU A 102 -6.10 5.60 10.68
C GLU A 102 -4.67 5.63 10.14
N VAL A 103 -4.12 6.80 9.90
CA VAL A 103 -2.81 7.01 9.27
C VAL A 103 -1.93 7.87 10.16
N GLN A 104 -0.74 7.37 10.44
CA GLN A 104 0.30 8.10 11.18
C GLN A 104 1.18 8.92 10.24
N GLU A 105 1.48 8.39 9.05
CA GLU A 105 2.42 8.96 8.10
C GLU A 105 2.06 8.51 6.68
N ALA A 106 2.33 9.37 5.69
CA ALA A 106 2.32 9.03 4.27
C ALA A 106 3.70 9.34 3.69
N PHE A 107 4.24 8.42 2.88
CA PHE A 107 5.57 8.55 2.29
C PHE A 107 5.60 7.94 0.89
N VAL A 108 6.62 8.31 0.12
CA VAL A 108 6.76 7.85 -1.28
C VAL A 108 8.00 7.00 -1.43
N VAL A 109 7.84 5.84 -2.04
CA VAL A 109 8.94 4.94 -2.40
C VAL A 109 9.15 4.97 -3.91
N PRO A 110 10.37 5.13 -4.42
CA PRO A 110 10.63 5.09 -5.86
C PRO A 110 10.10 3.80 -6.49
N LEU A 111 9.31 3.92 -7.55
CA LEU A 111 8.78 2.76 -8.27
C LEU A 111 9.91 1.87 -8.77
N ALA A 112 11.01 2.46 -9.24
CA ALA A 112 12.19 1.72 -9.69
C ALA A 112 12.79 0.82 -8.60
N PHE A 113 12.76 1.23 -7.31
CA PHE A 113 13.17 0.39 -6.19
C PHE A 113 12.22 -0.79 -6.00
N LEU A 114 10.91 -0.53 -6.02
CA LEU A 114 9.87 -1.54 -5.82
C LEU A 114 9.77 -2.54 -6.97
N MET A 115 10.10 -2.12 -8.19
CA MET A 115 10.08 -2.97 -9.38
C MET A 115 11.42 -3.67 -9.65
N ASN A 116 12.42 -3.49 -8.80
CA ASN A 116 13.66 -4.25 -8.88
C ASN A 116 13.54 -5.57 -8.11
N PRO A 117 13.57 -6.74 -8.79
CA PRO A 117 13.40 -8.04 -8.12
C PRO A 117 14.49 -8.35 -7.09
N ALA A 118 15.67 -7.71 -7.16
CA ALA A 118 16.71 -7.85 -6.15
C ALA A 118 16.29 -7.35 -4.77
N ASN A 119 15.29 -6.46 -4.71
CA ASN A 119 14.72 -5.93 -3.47
C ASN A 119 13.56 -6.80 -2.92
N HIS A 120 13.11 -7.81 -3.68
CA HIS A 120 12.02 -8.70 -3.28
C HIS A 120 12.57 -9.85 -2.42
N GLN A 121 12.53 -9.69 -1.11
CA GLN A 121 13.04 -10.67 -0.17
C GLN A 121 11.93 -11.66 0.23
N ARG A 122 12.23 -12.95 0.19
CA ARG A 122 11.39 -13.98 0.82
C ARG A 122 11.96 -14.27 2.20
N ARG A 123 11.15 -14.06 3.24
CA ARG A 123 11.54 -14.28 4.64
C ARG A 123 10.64 -15.32 5.30
N LEU A 124 11.14 -15.94 6.36
CA LEU A 124 10.37 -16.85 7.22
C LEU A 124 10.07 -16.11 8.54
N GLY A 125 8.80 -16.07 8.92
CA GLY A 125 8.36 -15.56 10.21
C GLY A 125 7.73 -16.68 11.05
N ARG A 126 7.73 -16.48 12.36
CA ARG A 126 7.08 -17.34 13.33
C ARG A 126 6.03 -16.54 14.09
N TRP A 127 4.82 -17.03 14.14
CA TRP A 127 3.71 -16.40 14.85
C TRP A 127 3.04 -17.41 15.76
N GLN A 128 2.54 -16.96 16.91
CA GLN A 128 1.61 -17.73 17.70
C GLN A 128 0.18 -17.51 17.19
N GLN A 129 -0.48 -18.57 16.82
CA GLN A 129 -1.89 -18.58 16.45
C GLN A 129 -2.58 -19.72 17.20
N GLU A 130 -3.59 -19.41 18.03
CA GLU A 130 -4.36 -20.38 18.82
C GLU A 130 -3.46 -21.30 19.69
N GLY A 131 -2.41 -20.71 20.28
CA GLY A 131 -1.46 -21.42 21.11
C GLY A 131 -0.41 -22.26 20.37
N GLN A 132 -0.47 -22.33 19.05
CA GLN A 132 0.50 -23.05 18.22
C GLN A 132 1.50 -22.08 17.56
N LEU A 133 2.75 -22.51 17.49
CA LEU A 133 3.79 -21.78 16.76
C LEU A 133 3.71 -22.13 15.26
N ILE A 134 3.27 -21.17 14.46
CA ILE A 134 3.16 -21.31 13.01
C ILE A 134 4.35 -20.63 12.35
N GLN A 135 5.01 -21.32 11.45
CA GLN A 135 6.04 -20.76 10.58
C GLN A 135 5.47 -20.56 9.17
N ARG A 136 5.54 -19.32 8.67
CA ARG A 136 5.09 -18.98 7.30
C ARG A 136 6.13 -18.14 6.58
N ALA A 137 6.21 -18.33 5.27
CA ALA A 137 6.97 -17.45 4.40
C ALA A 137 6.14 -16.19 4.09
N PHE A 138 6.83 -15.06 4.00
CA PHE A 138 6.25 -13.79 3.57
C PHE A 138 7.24 -13.00 2.70
N HIS A 139 6.73 -12.07 1.90
CA HIS A 139 7.55 -11.15 1.13
C HIS A 139 7.83 -9.88 1.93
N ALA A 140 9.03 -9.33 1.74
CA ALA A 140 9.45 -8.06 2.31
C ALA A 140 10.30 -7.27 1.30
N MET A 141 10.18 -5.95 1.35
CA MET A 141 10.96 -4.97 0.58
C MET A 141 11.41 -3.86 1.53
N PRO A 142 12.44 -4.08 2.37
CA PRO A 142 12.93 -3.02 3.24
C PRO A 142 13.51 -1.88 2.41
N TRP A 143 12.98 -0.69 2.57
CA TRP A 143 13.45 0.51 1.86
C TRP A 143 14.05 1.51 2.84
N GLN A 144 15.30 1.92 2.58
CA GLN A 144 15.97 2.96 3.34
C GLN A 144 15.72 4.31 2.65
N ALA A 145 15.00 5.18 3.33
CA ALA A 145 14.76 6.53 2.86
C ALA A 145 16.04 7.38 2.91
N PRO A 146 16.17 8.43 2.09
CA PRO A 146 17.31 9.32 2.10
C PRO A 146 17.61 9.94 3.46
N ALA A 147 16.57 10.16 4.28
CA ALA A 147 16.70 10.66 5.67
C ALA A 147 17.21 9.61 6.67
N GLY A 148 17.56 8.41 6.23
CA GLY A 148 18.13 7.34 7.05
C GLY A 148 17.12 6.42 7.73
N HIS A 149 15.81 6.71 7.68
CA HIS A 149 14.78 5.84 8.20
C HIS A 149 14.56 4.61 7.29
N THR A 150 14.42 3.42 7.88
CA THR A 150 14.11 2.21 7.13
C THR A 150 12.64 1.84 7.28
N TYR A 151 11.92 1.84 6.16
CA TYR A 151 10.54 1.36 6.07
C TYR A 151 10.53 -0.13 5.76
N PHE A 152 10.02 -0.93 6.67
CA PHE A 152 9.91 -2.37 6.48
C PHE A 152 8.58 -2.72 5.81
N ILE A 153 8.57 -2.68 4.47
CA ILE A 153 7.40 -3.05 3.66
C ILE A 153 7.32 -4.56 3.60
N TRP A 154 6.23 -5.18 4.07
CA TRP A 154 6.11 -6.63 4.15
C TRP A 154 4.66 -7.13 4.03
N GLY A 155 4.49 -8.45 4.01
CA GLY A 155 3.18 -9.09 4.06
C GLY A 155 2.34 -8.82 2.81
N ALA A 156 1.07 -8.46 3.00
CA ALA A 156 0.14 -8.22 1.90
C ALA A 156 0.61 -7.09 0.98
N THR A 157 1.14 -6.00 1.54
CA THR A 157 1.64 -4.85 0.77
C THR A 157 2.81 -5.24 -0.13
N ALA A 158 3.81 -5.94 0.41
CA ALA A 158 4.95 -6.42 -0.40
C ALA A 158 4.51 -7.47 -1.43
N THR A 159 3.51 -8.29 -1.13
CA THR A 159 2.97 -9.27 -2.08
C THR A 159 2.24 -8.57 -3.23
N MET A 160 1.44 -7.53 -2.95
CA MET A 160 0.79 -6.72 -4.00
C MET A 160 1.81 -6.03 -4.90
N LEU A 161 2.86 -5.43 -4.33
CA LEU A 161 3.95 -4.81 -5.10
C LEU A 161 4.69 -5.81 -5.98
N ARG A 162 4.94 -7.02 -5.46
CA ARG A 162 5.54 -8.11 -6.24
C ARG A 162 4.62 -8.56 -7.38
N ASN A 163 3.33 -8.69 -7.14
CA ASN A 163 2.36 -9.01 -8.18
C ASN A 163 2.30 -7.91 -9.25
N PHE A 164 2.38 -6.64 -8.82
CA PHE A 164 2.47 -5.51 -9.74
C PHE A 164 3.72 -5.58 -10.61
N TYR A 165 4.88 -5.90 -10.03
CA TYR A 165 6.11 -6.16 -10.80
C TYR A 165 5.90 -7.25 -11.86
N HIS A 166 5.32 -8.39 -11.48
CA HIS A 166 5.07 -9.48 -12.45
C HIS A 166 4.09 -9.07 -13.54
N PHE A 167 3.09 -8.26 -13.21
CA PHE A 167 2.14 -7.74 -14.20
C PHE A 167 2.82 -6.80 -15.20
N LEU A 168 3.76 -5.96 -14.77
CA LEU A 168 4.50 -5.05 -15.65
C LEU A 168 5.60 -5.75 -16.47
N ALA A 169 6.09 -6.90 -16.02
CA ALA A 169 7.16 -7.66 -16.65
C ALA A 169 6.64 -8.74 -17.61
N ALA A 170 5.32 -8.93 -17.69
CA ALA A 170 4.67 -9.90 -18.59
C ALA A 170 4.52 -9.34 -20.00
#